data_d8b8a66545a5ea2cba410c71c41e39d3
#
_entry.id   d8b8a66545a5ea2cba410c71c41e39d3
#
_cell.length_a   1.000
_cell.length_b   1.000
_cell.length_c   1.000
_cell.angle_alpha   90.00
_cell.angle_beta   90.00
_cell.angle_gamma   90.00
#
_symmetry.space_group_name_H-M   'P 1'
#
loop_
_entity.id
_entity.type
_entity.pdbx_description
1 polymer ?
#
loop_
_entity_poly.entity_id
_entity_poly.type
_entity_poly.pdbx_seq_one_letter_code
_entity_poly.pdbx_strand_id
1 'polypeptide(L)'
;MALEEAGVPSVAVHTHVFARLARAAALANGMPRTRQAYVPQPVVDRSPAELRAYIEGTDPVSRRPFMQEVIEGLSHPLDEEDLKGVSFERSTPRLLPADTEDNLRQLFIDNHWTDYLPIVLPTEERVAAMLKATRHAPDEVVGQMRPTSFREFWEYTVEKAAVNAVMAGARPEYFPVILALAATGVSAKSSSTTSMANVAVVNGPIRNEIGMSCGIGAMGPYNHANATIGRAYNLLSQNLQGGSVPDESYMGTLGNPLGYSLCFAENEEKSPWEPLHVQKGMKPTDSAVSVFFGCRYVQEGYGPRETWQEKMRRCLTAGAHFPPLLVMDPIVARLFAGKGITTKQQLIDWCAENARLPAREYWDEQWVQTLLLPLAVAGVEPYATRLKAKPDEIVQMYEPKEINVVVVGGETQGAWKMFGASYAKTVSVDEWR
;
A
#
# COMPACT_ATOMS: atom_id res chain seq x y z
N MET A 1 -8.46 -15.59 14.16
CA MET A 1 -7.14 -16.28 14.13
C MET A 1 -6.42 -16.16 15.47
N ALA A 2 -5.93 -15.01 15.92
CA ALA A 2 -5.22 -14.92 17.22
C ALA A 2 -6.00 -15.44 18.43
N LEU A 3 -7.32 -15.28 18.46
CA LEU A 3 -8.18 -15.87 19.49
C LEU A 3 -8.25 -17.40 19.40
N GLU A 4 -8.38 -17.94 18.20
CA GLU A 4 -8.40 -19.38 17.95
C GLU A 4 -7.06 -20.03 18.32
N GLU A 5 -5.94 -19.37 17.98
CA GLU A 5 -4.60 -19.81 18.40
C GLU A 5 -4.44 -19.82 19.93
N ALA A 6 -5.14 -18.90 20.62
CA ALA A 6 -5.20 -18.87 22.08
C ALA A 6 -6.24 -19.85 22.69
N GLY A 7 -6.90 -20.67 21.86
CA GLY A 7 -7.93 -21.62 22.30
C GLY A 7 -9.28 -20.97 22.64
N VAL A 8 -9.54 -19.77 22.16
CA VAL A 8 -10.81 -19.05 22.37
C VAL A 8 -11.66 -19.17 21.10
N PRO A 9 -12.82 -19.85 21.13
CA PRO A 9 -13.72 -19.92 19.99
C PRO A 9 -14.10 -18.53 19.49
N SER A 10 -13.99 -18.30 18.19
CA SER A 10 -14.32 -17.02 17.60
C SER A 10 -15.08 -17.18 16.28
N VAL A 11 -15.97 -16.24 15.98
CA VAL A 11 -16.63 -16.10 14.68
C VAL A 11 -16.38 -14.71 14.15
N ALA A 12 -15.75 -14.65 12.98
CA ALA A 12 -15.52 -13.37 12.31
C ALA A 12 -16.76 -12.98 11.49
N VAL A 13 -17.31 -11.79 11.75
CA VAL A 13 -18.45 -11.26 11.00
C VAL A 13 -17.94 -10.30 9.92
N HIS A 14 -18.33 -10.56 8.67
CA HIS A 14 -17.97 -9.75 7.51
C HIS A 14 -19.21 -9.35 6.73
N THR A 15 -19.11 -8.32 5.88
CA THR A 15 -20.12 -8.14 4.84
C THR A 15 -19.88 -9.12 3.70
N HIS A 16 -20.94 -9.59 3.07
CA HIS A 16 -20.89 -10.69 2.11
C HIS A 16 -20.00 -10.43 0.88
N VAL A 17 -19.81 -9.17 0.49
CA VAL A 17 -18.91 -8.80 -0.61
C VAL A 17 -17.45 -9.16 -0.35
N PHE A 18 -17.06 -9.31 0.92
CA PHE A 18 -15.70 -9.72 1.31
C PHE A 18 -15.58 -11.22 1.62
N ALA A 19 -16.58 -12.04 1.31
CA ALA A 19 -16.55 -13.48 1.64
C ALA A 19 -15.32 -14.19 1.03
N ARG A 20 -14.98 -13.91 -0.22
CA ARG A 20 -13.79 -14.49 -0.87
C ARG A 20 -12.49 -14.02 -0.21
N LEU A 21 -12.41 -12.73 0.11
CA LEU A 21 -11.23 -12.16 0.78
C LEU A 21 -11.03 -12.76 2.17
N ALA A 22 -12.11 -12.86 2.95
CA ALA A 22 -12.06 -13.42 4.30
C ALA A 22 -11.60 -14.89 4.28
N ARG A 23 -12.14 -15.68 3.35
CA ARG A 23 -11.73 -17.08 3.13
C ARG A 23 -10.25 -17.15 2.71
N ALA A 24 -9.84 -16.34 1.74
CA ALA A 24 -8.48 -16.32 1.23
C ALA A 24 -7.47 -15.92 2.31
N ALA A 25 -7.81 -14.93 3.14
CA ALA A 25 -6.99 -14.52 4.27
C ALA A 25 -6.86 -15.63 5.34
N ALA A 26 -7.93 -16.33 5.63
CA ALA A 26 -7.91 -17.47 6.55
C ALA A 26 -6.97 -18.58 6.05
N LEU A 27 -7.09 -18.94 4.76
CA LEU A 27 -6.21 -19.91 4.10
C LEU A 27 -4.73 -19.52 4.16
N ALA A 28 -4.42 -18.25 3.80
CA ALA A 28 -3.04 -17.76 3.78
C ALA A 28 -2.38 -17.71 5.17
N ASN A 29 -3.19 -17.67 6.21
CA ASN A 29 -2.71 -17.71 7.60
C ASN A 29 -2.76 -19.11 8.23
N GLY A 30 -2.94 -20.15 7.42
CA GLY A 30 -2.95 -21.54 7.89
C GLY A 30 -4.19 -21.95 8.70
N MET A 31 -5.26 -21.16 8.64
CA MET A 31 -6.53 -21.41 9.34
C MET A 31 -7.69 -21.44 8.33
N PRO A 32 -7.70 -22.39 7.38
CA PRO A 32 -8.61 -22.40 6.23
C PRO A 32 -10.09 -22.41 6.61
N ARG A 33 -10.41 -22.82 7.80
CA ARG A 33 -11.79 -22.93 8.28
C ARG A 33 -12.10 -22.11 9.53
N THR A 34 -11.40 -20.97 9.69
CA THR A 34 -11.86 -19.95 10.64
C THR A 34 -13.36 -19.70 10.43
N ARG A 35 -14.13 -19.80 11.49
CA ARG A 35 -15.59 -19.62 11.44
C ARG A 35 -15.93 -18.19 11.03
N GLN A 36 -16.80 -18.07 10.03
CA GLN A 36 -17.18 -16.80 9.43
C GLN A 36 -18.70 -16.75 9.27
N ALA A 37 -19.28 -15.59 9.54
CA ALA A 37 -20.67 -15.29 9.27
C ALA A 37 -20.77 -13.98 8.49
N TYR A 38 -21.80 -13.85 7.67
CA TYR A 38 -21.91 -12.73 6.74
C TYR A 38 -23.21 -11.96 6.90
N VAL A 39 -23.09 -10.65 6.78
CA VAL A 39 -24.25 -9.73 6.76
C VAL A 39 -24.32 -9.01 5.41
N PRO A 40 -25.48 -8.44 5.04
CA PRO A 40 -25.57 -7.58 3.86
C PRO A 40 -24.66 -6.36 3.93
N GLN A 41 -24.30 -5.80 2.76
CA GLN A 41 -23.66 -4.50 2.63
C GLN A 41 -24.66 -3.51 2.02
N PRO A 42 -24.58 -2.21 2.36
CA PRO A 42 -23.64 -1.56 3.27
C PRO A 42 -24.04 -1.70 4.75
N VAL A 43 -23.05 -1.54 5.65
CA VAL A 43 -23.30 -1.38 7.11
C VAL A 43 -23.15 0.07 7.54
N VAL A 44 -22.43 0.89 6.77
CA VAL A 44 -22.26 2.32 7.01
C VAL A 44 -23.57 3.04 6.70
N ASP A 45 -23.92 4.04 7.51
CA ASP A 45 -25.16 4.84 7.43
C ASP A 45 -26.45 4.03 7.57
N ARG A 46 -26.38 2.86 8.23
CA ARG A 46 -27.57 2.09 8.60
C ARG A 46 -28.03 2.42 10.01
N SER A 47 -29.34 2.58 10.14
CA SER A 47 -29.95 2.74 11.46
C SER A 47 -29.78 1.48 12.32
N PRO A 48 -29.85 1.60 13.65
CA PRO A 48 -29.83 0.43 14.54
C PRO A 48 -30.89 -0.61 14.21
N ALA A 49 -32.07 -0.20 13.70
CA ALA A 49 -33.12 -1.11 13.29
C ALA A 49 -32.76 -1.92 12.04
N GLU A 50 -32.13 -1.29 11.05
CA GLU A 50 -31.64 -1.98 9.86
C GLU A 50 -30.49 -2.96 10.20
N LEU A 51 -29.54 -2.55 11.05
CA LEU A 51 -28.46 -3.43 11.48
C LEU A 51 -29.00 -4.62 12.30
N ARG A 52 -30.03 -4.40 13.12
CA ARG A 52 -30.73 -5.48 13.82
C ARG A 52 -31.38 -6.45 12.84
N ALA A 53 -32.04 -5.94 11.79
CA ALA A 53 -32.63 -6.79 10.75
C ALA A 53 -31.59 -7.63 10.00
N TYR A 54 -30.34 -7.16 9.85
CA TYR A 54 -29.25 -7.99 9.31
C TYR A 54 -28.92 -9.17 10.22
N ILE A 55 -28.85 -8.93 11.53
CA ILE A 55 -28.51 -9.95 12.54
C ILE A 55 -29.67 -10.96 12.71
N GLU A 56 -30.90 -10.49 12.69
CA GLU A 56 -32.10 -11.34 12.79
C GLU A 56 -32.45 -12.03 11.47
N GLY A 57 -31.81 -11.65 10.38
CA GLY A 57 -32.05 -12.14 9.03
C GLY A 57 -31.25 -13.36 8.66
N THR A 58 -31.04 -13.52 7.36
CA THR A 58 -30.34 -14.64 6.73
C THR A 58 -28.94 -14.20 6.30
N ASP A 59 -27.95 -15.02 6.59
CA ASP A 59 -26.60 -14.88 6.05
C ASP A 59 -26.64 -14.98 4.51
N PRO A 60 -26.22 -13.92 3.77
CA PRO A 60 -26.36 -13.91 2.32
C PRO A 60 -25.45 -14.91 1.59
N VAL A 61 -24.46 -15.50 2.27
CA VAL A 61 -23.53 -16.49 1.70
C VAL A 61 -24.01 -17.90 1.95
N SER A 62 -24.26 -18.27 3.22
CA SER A 62 -24.71 -19.62 3.60
C SER A 62 -26.20 -19.86 3.35
N ARG A 63 -27.01 -18.78 3.25
CA ARG A 63 -28.47 -18.82 3.15
C ARG A 63 -29.17 -19.38 4.39
N ARG A 64 -28.48 -19.46 5.51
CA ARG A 64 -29.03 -19.89 6.81
C ARG A 64 -29.28 -18.70 7.72
N PRO A 65 -30.06 -18.83 8.81
CA PRO A 65 -30.22 -17.75 9.78
C PRO A 65 -28.86 -17.28 10.31
N PHE A 66 -28.59 -15.97 10.27
CA PHE A 66 -27.28 -15.42 10.65
C PHE A 66 -26.85 -15.80 12.07
N MET A 67 -27.77 -15.68 13.04
CA MET A 67 -27.45 -16.04 14.43
C MET A 67 -27.20 -17.54 14.63
N GLN A 68 -27.75 -18.40 13.78
CA GLN A 68 -27.45 -19.82 13.81
C GLN A 68 -26.01 -20.08 13.36
N GLU A 69 -25.54 -19.42 12.31
CA GLU A 69 -24.12 -19.48 11.88
C GLU A 69 -23.18 -19.06 13.00
N VAL A 70 -23.51 -17.97 13.71
CA VAL A 70 -22.70 -17.48 14.83
C VAL A 70 -22.69 -18.47 15.99
N ILE A 71 -23.86 -19.00 16.40
CA ILE A 71 -23.96 -19.93 17.55
C ILE A 71 -23.24 -21.24 17.22
N GLU A 72 -23.46 -21.83 16.06
CA GLU A 72 -22.80 -23.05 15.64
C GLU A 72 -21.27 -22.83 15.52
N GLY A 73 -20.85 -21.70 14.93
CA GLY A 73 -19.43 -21.33 14.84
C GLY A 73 -18.72 -21.20 16.19
N LEU A 74 -19.43 -20.79 17.25
CA LEU A 74 -18.87 -20.68 18.61
C LEU A 74 -18.94 -22.00 19.41
N SER A 75 -19.86 -22.90 19.08
CA SER A 75 -20.16 -24.08 19.92
C SER A 75 -19.69 -25.41 19.31
N HIS A 76 -19.48 -25.48 18.01
CA HIS A 76 -19.00 -26.72 17.36
C HIS A 76 -17.46 -26.70 17.26
N PRO A 77 -16.77 -27.77 17.69
CA PRO A 77 -15.33 -27.89 17.50
C PRO A 77 -15.01 -28.00 15.99
N LEU A 78 -13.77 -27.68 15.63
CA LEU A 78 -13.22 -27.93 14.30
C LEU A 78 -13.04 -29.44 14.13
N ASP A 79 -13.48 -29.99 13.00
CA ASP A 79 -13.27 -31.39 12.66
C ASP A 79 -11.95 -31.62 11.90
N GLU A 80 -11.57 -32.88 11.66
CA GLU A 80 -10.33 -33.23 10.95
C GLU A 80 -10.31 -32.70 9.51
N GLU A 81 -11.47 -32.57 8.88
CA GLU A 81 -11.59 -31.98 7.55
C GLU A 81 -11.40 -30.49 7.57
N ASP A 82 -11.81 -29.83 8.66
CA ASP A 82 -11.57 -28.42 8.94
C ASP A 82 -10.08 -28.10 9.11
N LEU A 83 -9.29 -29.03 9.57
CA LEU A 83 -7.85 -28.86 9.80
C LEU A 83 -6.98 -29.21 8.57
N LYS A 84 -7.57 -29.80 7.53
CA LYS A 84 -6.85 -30.06 6.28
C LYS A 84 -6.59 -28.77 5.53
N GLY A 85 -5.32 -28.48 5.26
CA GLY A 85 -4.93 -27.40 4.39
C GLY A 85 -5.54 -27.55 2.98
N VAL A 86 -5.87 -26.45 2.34
CA VAL A 86 -6.34 -26.46 0.95
C VAL A 86 -5.15 -26.24 0.02
N SER A 87 -4.93 -27.17 -0.89
CA SER A 87 -3.97 -27.05 -1.97
C SER A 87 -4.67 -26.48 -3.21
N PHE A 88 -4.10 -25.45 -3.80
CA PHE A 88 -4.57 -24.90 -5.08
C PHE A 88 -3.62 -25.34 -6.19
N GLU A 89 -4.06 -26.22 -7.07
CA GLU A 89 -3.36 -26.46 -8.32
C GLU A 89 -3.67 -25.31 -9.30
N ARG A 90 -2.61 -24.63 -9.74
CA ARG A 90 -2.69 -23.57 -10.75
C ARG A 90 -1.88 -23.98 -11.97
N SER A 91 -2.54 -24.49 -12.98
CA SER A 91 -1.98 -24.60 -14.32
C SER A 91 -2.58 -23.49 -15.20
N THR A 92 -1.84 -22.43 -15.44
CA THR A 92 -2.19 -21.45 -16.46
C THR A 92 -1.25 -21.60 -17.63
N PRO A 93 -1.73 -21.57 -18.89
CA PRO A 93 -0.85 -21.62 -20.04
C PRO A 93 0.12 -20.43 -20.00
N ARG A 94 1.42 -20.71 -20.19
CA ARG A 94 2.47 -19.65 -20.22
C ARG A 94 2.29 -18.74 -21.44
N LEU A 95 1.79 -19.28 -22.56
CA LEU A 95 1.61 -18.56 -23.82
C LEU A 95 0.13 -18.46 -24.15
N LEU A 96 -0.28 -17.32 -24.67
CA LEU A 96 -1.58 -17.13 -25.27
C LEU A 96 -1.55 -17.58 -26.75
N PRO A 97 -2.69 -18.00 -27.32
CA PRO A 97 -2.79 -18.24 -28.75
C PRO A 97 -2.39 -16.99 -29.55
N ALA A 98 -1.70 -17.22 -30.68
CA ALA A 98 -1.34 -16.13 -31.57
C ALA A 98 -2.59 -15.51 -32.21
N ASP A 99 -2.66 -14.16 -32.21
CA ASP A 99 -3.73 -13.38 -32.81
C ASP A 99 -3.18 -12.02 -33.26
N THR A 100 -4.03 -11.19 -33.86
CA THR A 100 -3.69 -9.82 -34.21
C THR A 100 -3.41 -8.99 -32.95
N GLU A 101 -2.61 -7.93 -33.11
CA GLU A 101 -2.29 -7.04 -31.98
C GLU A 101 -3.54 -6.43 -31.32
N ASP A 102 -4.52 -6.04 -32.12
CA ASP A 102 -5.76 -5.45 -31.63
C ASP A 102 -6.60 -6.47 -30.84
N ASN A 103 -6.73 -7.70 -31.35
CA ASN A 103 -7.44 -8.77 -30.64
C ASN A 103 -6.75 -9.13 -29.33
N LEU A 104 -5.42 -9.21 -29.31
CA LEU A 104 -4.67 -9.48 -28.09
C LEU A 104 -4.83 -8.34 -27.07
N ARG A 105 -4.78 -7.08 -27.50
CA ARG A 105 -5.03 -5.94 -26.60
C ARG A 105 -6.44 -5.98 -26.01
N GLN A 106 -7.44 -6.29 -26.84
CA GLN A 106 -8.82 -6.45 -26.37
C GLN A 106 -8.94 -7.61 -25.37
N LEU A 107 -8.28 -8.73 -25.63
CA LEU A 107 -8.22 -9.86 -24.71
C LEU A 107 -7.69 -9.47 -23.33
N PHE A 108 -6.63 -8.64 -23.27
CA PHE A 108 -6.10 -8.13 -21.99
C PHE A 108 -7.11 -7.23 -21.28
N ILE A 109 -7.86 -6.42 -21.99
CA ILE A 109 -8.92 -5.56 -21.43
C ILE A 109 -10.07 -6.43 -20.88
N ASP A 110 -10.56 -7.37 -21.67
CA ASP A 110 -11.70 -8.23 -21.33
C ASP A 110 -11.42 -9.14 -20.11
N ASN A 111 -10.16 -9.53 -19.93
CA ASN A 111 -9.71 -10.31 -18.77
C ASN A 111 -9.23 -9.44 -17.59
N HIS A 112 -9.35 -8.12 -17.67
CA HIS A 112 -8.90 -7.20 -16.61
C HIS A 112 -7.40 -7.32 -16.26
N TRP A 113 -6.56 -7.67 -17.26
CA TRP A 113 -5.09 -7.78 -17.08
C TRP A 113 -4.35 -6.47 -17.34
N THR A 114 -5.04 -5.40 -17.60
CA THR A 114 -4.49 -4.05 -17.83
C THR A 114 -5.17 -3.01 -16.94
N ASP A 115 -4.50 -1.87 -16.77
CA ASP A 115 -5.03 -0.67 -16.13
C ASP A 115 -5.93 0.17 -17.07
N TYR A 116 -6.39 -0.43 -18.16
CA TYR A 116 -7.18 0.18 -19.25
C TYR A 116 -6.45 1.25 -20.08
N LEU A 117 -5.18 1.54 -19.76
CA LEU A 117 -4.30 2.30 -20.64
C LEU A 117 -3.66 1.37 -21.69
N PRO A 118 -3.24 1.89 -22.85
CA PRO A 118 -2.53 1.11 -23.85
C PRO A 118 -1.31 0.40 -23.26
N ILE A 119 -1.15 -0.89 -23.57
CA ILE A 119 -0.01 -1.70 -23.12
C ILE A 119 0.92 -2.02 -24.27
N VAL A 120 2.18 -2.31 -23.94
CA VAL A 120 3.11 -2.98 -24.84
C VAL A 120 2.86 -4.49 -24.69
N LEU A 121 2.52 -5.19 -25.78
CA LEU A 121 2.29 -6.64 -25.73
C LEU A 121 3.56 -7.38 -25.25
N PRO A 122 3.45 -8.22 -24.21
CA PRO A 122 4.59 -8.94 -23.65
C PRO A 122 4.92 -10.19 -24.49
N THR A 123 5.47 -9.98 -25.69
CA THR A 123 5.94 -11.07 -26.54
C THR A 123 7.12 -11.79 -25.90
N GLU A 124 7.37 -13.06 -26.29
CA GLU A 124 8.49 -13.84 -25.77
C GLU A 124 9.84 -13.11 -25.95
N GLU A 125 10.03 -12.46 -27.10
CA GLU A 125 11.26 -11.67 -27.37
C GLU A 125 11.42 -10.50 -26.39
N ARG A 126 10.36 -9.73 -26.12
CA ARG A 126 10.40 -8.58 -25.22
C ARG A 126 10.61 -9.02 -23.77
N VAL A 127 9.94 -10.10 -23.36
CA VAL A 127 10.12 -10.67 -22.02
C VAL A 127 11.54 -11.23 -21.85
N ALA A 128 12.05 -11.94 -22.86
CA ALA A 128 13.44 -12.43 -22.84
C ALA A 128 14.47 -11.28 -22.80
N ALA A 129 14.21 -10.16 -23.46
CA ALA A 129 15.05 -8.96 -23.39
C ALA A 129 15.02 -8.35 -21.98
N MET A 130 13.85 -8.30 -21.33
CA MET A 130 13.67 -7.80 -19.95
C MET A 130 14.45 -8.67 -18.95
N LEU A 131 14.34 -9.98 -19.08
CA LEU A 131 15.01 -10.96 -18.20
C LEU A 131 16.54 -10.90 -18.23
N LYS A 132 17.14 -10.38 -19.30
CA LYS A 132 18.61 -10.19 -19.38
C LYS A 132 19.14 -9.11 -18.44
N ALA A 133 18.28 -8.30 -17.85
CA ALA A 133 18.68 -7.21 -16.95
C ALA A 133 18.84 -7.65 -15.48
N THR A 134 18.67 -8.92 -15.20
CA THR A 134 18.89 -9.52 -13.89
C THR A 134 19.61 -10.87 -14.03
N ARG A 135 20.30 -11.28 -13.00
CA ARG A 135 20.92 -12.62 -12.91
C ARG A 135 19.98 -13.68 -12.34
N HIS A 136 18.80 -13.29 -11.87
CA HIS A 136 17.82 -14.20 -11.29
C HIS A 136 17.14 -15.06 -12.36
N ALA A 137 16.89 -16.32 -12.04
CA ALA A 137 16.23 -17.25 -12.94
C ALA A 137 14.76 -16.84 -13.20
N PRO A 138 14.24 -17.07 -14.43
CA PRO A 138 12.86 -16.68 -14.76
C PRO A 138 11.78 -17.29 -13.86
N ASP A 139 12.01 -18.52 -13.38
CA ASP A 139 11.13 -19.30 -12.50
C ASP A 139 11.36 -19.04 -11.00
N GLU A 140 12.38 -18.26 -10.65
CA GLU A 140 12.64 -17.89 -9.26
C GLU A 140 11.49 -17.09 -8.68
N VAL A 141 11.03 -17.47 -7.48
CA VAL A 141 9.95 -16.79 -6.77
C VAL A 141 10.46 -15.49 -6.18
N VAL A 142 9.90 -14.37 -6.62
CA VAL A 142 10.22 -13.03 -6.12
C VAL A 142 9.52 -12.75 -4.80
N GLY A 143 8.29 -13.22 -4.67
CA GLY A 143 7.50 -13.00 -3.49
C GLY A 143 6.11 -13.57 -3.57
N GLN A 144 5.36 -13.32 -2.50
CA GLN A 144 3.99 -13.73 -2.34
C GLN A 144 3.14 -12.50 -2.05
N MET A 145 2.11 -12.29 -2.85
CA MET A 145 1.12 -11.25 -2.58
C MET A 145 0.12 -11.74 -1.55
N ARG A 146 -0.41 -10.82 -0.75
CA ARG A 146 -1.48 -11.13 0.18
C ARG A 146 -2.73 -11.56 -0.59
N PRO A 147 -3.51 -12.51 -0.08
CA PRO A 147 -4.78 -12.89 -0.68
C PRO A 147 -5.71 -11.69 -0.83
N THR A 148 -6.53 -11.73 -1.86
CA THR A 148 -7.55 -10.74 -2.13
C THR A 148 -8.90 -11.40 -2.32
N SER A 149 -9.98 -10.63 -2.42
CA SER A 149 -11.32 -11.16 -2.71
C SER A 149 -11.40 -11.93 -4.05
N PHE A 150 -10.46 -11.66 -4.94
CA PHE A 150 -10.43 -12.27 -6.27
C PHE A 150 -9.50 -13.49 -6.38
N ARG A 151 -8.39 -13.50 -5.58
CA ARG A 151 -7.39 -14.57 -5.60
C ARG A 151 -7.04 -14.99 -4.19
N GLU A 152 -7.02 -16.28 -3.96
CA GLU A 152 -6.89 -16.86 -2.62
C GLU A 152 -5.44 -16.96 -2.16
N PHE A 153 -4.53 -17.27 -3.08
CA PHE A 153 -3.09 -17.38 -2.81
C PHE A 153 -2.30 -17.10 -4.07
N TRP A 154 -1.17 -16.42 -3.97
CA TRP A 154 -0.40 -16.08 -5.15
C TRP A 154 1.08 -15.88 -4.86
N GLU A 155 1.89 -16.80 -5.41
CA GLU A 155 3.32 -16.58 -5.61
C GLU A 155 3.57 -16.06 -7.03
N TYR A 156 4.60 -15.25 -7.21
CA TYR A 156 4.95 -14.73 -8.51
C TYR A 156 6.47 -14.79 -8.74
N THR A 157 6.82 -15.09 -9.98
CA THR A 157 8.20 -15.31 -10.42
C THR A 157 8.78 -14.08 -11.09
N VAL A 158 10.09 -14.10 -11.30
CA VAL A 158 10.84 -13.10 -12.06
C VAL A 158 10.23 -12.93 -13.46
N GLU A 159 9.84 -14.00 -14.15
CA GLU A 159 9.20 -13.90 -15.48
C GLU A 159 7.85 -13.18 -15.41
N LYS A 160 7.03 -13.46 -14.41
CA LYS A 160 5.74 -12.76 -14.23
C LYS A 160 5.93 -11.26 -13.97
N ALA A 161 6.97 -10.91 -13.22
CA ALA A 161 7.35 -9.51 -13.03
C ALA A 161 7.81 -8.88 -14.35
N ALA A 162 8.60 -9.59 -15.16
CA ALA A 162 9.06 -9.12 -16.47
C ALA A 162 7.91 -8.87 -17.46
N VAL A 163 6.91 -9.76 -17.48
CA VAL A 163 5.69 -9.58 -18.28
C VAL A 163 5.01 -8.25 -17.96
N ASN A 164 4.80 -7.94 -16.68
CA ASN A 164 4.16 -6.70 -16.26
C ASN A 164 5.04 -5.45 -16.52
N ALA A 165 6.36 -5.59 -16.40
CA ALA A 165 7.32 -4.54 -16.75
C ALA A 165 7.24 -4.18 -18.25
N VAL A 166 7.19 -5.20 -19.12
CA VAL A 166 6.99 -5.01 -20.57
C VAL A 166 5.66 -4.34 -20.84
N MET A 167 4.58 -4.81 -20.24
CA MET A 167 3.24 -4.23 -20.41
C MET A 167 3.20 -2.74 -20.04
N ALA A 168 3.92 -2.34 -18.99
CA ALA A 168 4.04 -0.94 -18.60
C ALA A 168 4.87 -0.08 -19.55
N GLY A 169 5.59 -0.70 -20.51
CA GLY A 169 6.53 -0.03 -21.40
C GLY A 169 7.89 0.28 -20.75
N ALA A 170 8.25 -0.39 -19.65
CA ALA A 170 9.53 -0.22 -19.01
C ALA A 170 10.68 -0.72 -19.89
N ARG A 171 11.86 -0.09 -19.75
CA ARG A 171 13.10 -0.57 -20.38
C ARG A 171 13.76 -1.65 -19.52
N PRO A 172 14.57 -2.54 -20.11
CA PRO A 172 15.26 -3.60 -19.37
C PRO A 172 16.08 -3.07 -18.18
N GLU A 173 16.79 -1.96 -18.33
CA GLU A 173 17.60 -1.37 -17.26
C GLU A 173 16.82 -0.94 -16.01
N TYR A 174 15.50 -0.82 -16.11
CA TYR A 174 14.63 -0.49 -14.96
C TYR A 174 14.19 -1.73 -14.18
N PHE A 175 14.41 -2.91 -14.74
CA PHE A 175 13.86 -4.16 -14.22
C PHE A 175 14.34 -4.51 -12.78
N PRO A 176 15.60 -4.28 -12.38
CA PRO A 176 16.01 -4.48 -11.00
C PRO A 176 15.20 -3.67 -9.97
N VAL A 177 14.81 -2.42 -10.31
CA VAL A 177 13.95 -1.60 -9.45
C VAL A 177 12.54 -2.19 -9.37
N ILE A 178 12.02 -2.68 -10.50
CA ILE A 178 10.69 -3.30 -10.57
C ILE A 178 10.66 -4.61 -9.78
N LEU A 179 11.74 -5.42 -9.84
CA LEU A 179 11.88 -6.63 -9.02
C LEU A 179 11.96 -6.31 -7.53
N ALA A 180 12.73 -5.30 -7.15
CA ALA A 180 12.80 -4.84 -5.76
C ALA A 180 11.42 -4.37 -5.25
N LEU A 181 10.64 -3.65 -6.07
CA LEU A 181 9.25 -3.31 -5.75
C LEU A 181 8.38 -4.55 -5.57
N ALA A 182 8.48 -5.51 -6.48
CA ALA A 182 7.78 -6.78 -6.37
C ALA A 182 8.16 -7.53 -5.08
N ALA A 183 9.45 -7.59 -4.74
CA ALA A 183 9.97 -8.24 -3.54
C ALA A 183 9.54 -7.55 -2.22
N THR A 184 8.99 -6.34 -2.27
CA THR A 184 8.40 -5.74 -1.06
C THR A 184 7.22 -6.55 -0.54
N GLY A 185 6.49 -7.29 -1.38
CA GLY A 185 5.25 -7.96 -1.04
C GLY A 185 4.11 -6.99 -0.71
N VAL A 186 4.28 -5.69 -0.98
CA VAL A 186 3.29 -4.64 -0.71
C VAL A 186 2.59 -4.28 -2.01
N SER A 187 1.29 -4.53 -2.09
CA SER A 187 0.49 -4.18 -3.26
C SER A 187 0.39 -2.67 -3.42
N ALA A 188 0.57 -2.18 -4.64
CA ALA A 188 0.34 -0.77 -4.98
C ALA A 188 -1.14 -0.37 -4.89
N LYS A 189 -2.04 -1.34 -4.95
CA LYS A 189 -3.48 -1.14 -4.96
C LYS A 189 -4.12 -1.96 -3.83
N SER A 190 -5.06 -1.36 -3.14
CA SER A 190 -5.81 -2.04 -2.08
C SER A 190 -7.08 -2.68 -2.63
N SER A 191 -7.42 -3.87 -2.14
CA SER A 191 -8.75 -4.48 -2.34
C SER A 191 -9.78 -4.00 -1.31
N SER A 192 -9.48 -2.97 -0.56
CA SER A 192 -10.35 -2.37 0.46
C SER A 192 -11.40 -1.44 -0.16
N THR A 193 -12.40 -1.08 0.64
CA THR A 193 -13.36 0.00 0.33
C THR A 193 -12.71 1.38 0.30
N THR A 194 -11.47 1.50 0.74
CA THR A 194 -10.71 2.74 0.72
C THR A 194 -10.05 2.98 -0.62
N SER A 195 -10.06 4.24 -1.05
CA SER A 195 -9.44 4.67 -2.30
C SER A 195 -7.95 4.98 -2.06
N MET A 196 -7.14 3.95 -1.82
CA MET A 196 -5.71 4.09 -1.54
C MET A 196 -4.85 3.83 -2.77
N ALA A 197 -3.69 4.48 -2.82
CA ALA A 197 -2.58 4.20 -3.71
C ALA A 197 -1.28 4.14 -2.89
N ASN A 198 -0.20 3.61 -3.46
CA ASN A 198 1.09 3.56 -2.78
C ASN A 198 2.11 4.44 -3.49
N VAL A 199 3.08 4.91 -2.72
CA VAL A 199 4.22 5.70 -3.21
C VAL A 199 5.47 4.84 -3.17
N ALA A 200 6.25 4.89 -4.25
CA ALA A 200 7.59 4.33 -4.31
C ALA A 200 8.64 5.44 -4.40
N VAL A 201 9.61 5.41 -3.50
CA VAL A 201 10.75 6.34 -3.50
C VAL A 201 12.02 5.54 -3.80
N VAL A 202 12.75 5.94 -4.84
CA VAL A 202 14.01 5.30 -5.24
C VAL A 202 15.19 6.13 -4.76
N ASN A 203 16.15 5.44 -4.15
CA ASN A 203 17.36 6.02 -3.60
C ASN A 203 18.65 5.35 -4.14
N GLY A 204 19.77 6.02 -3.95
CA GLY A 204 21.09 5.49 -4.28
C GLY A 204 21.51 5.63 -5.74
N PRO A 205 22.62 5.04 -6.16
CA PRO A 205 23.22 5.21 -7.48
C PRO A 205 22.31 4.85 -8.65
N ILE A 206 21.44 3.84 -8.49
CA ILE A 206 20.53 3.36 -9.54
C ILE A 206 19.70 4.48 -10.16
N ARG A 207 19.33 5.53 -9.39
CA ARG A 207 18.58 6.70 -9.87
C ARG A 207 19.26 7.33 -11.09
N ASN A 208 20.57 7.53 -10.99
CA ASN A 208 21.38 8.17 -12.01
C ASN A 208 21.71 7.19 -13.15
N GLU A 209 21.96 5.92 -12.84
CA GLU A 209 22.28 4.88 -13.82
C GLU A 209 21.15 4.69 -14.83
N ILE A 210 19.90 4.70 -14.38
CA ILE A 210 18.71 4.51 -15.23
C ILE A 210 18.04 5.82 -15.64
N GLY A 211 18.63 6.95 -15.30
CA GLY A 211 18.12 8.28 -15.68
C GLY A 211 16.78 8.65 -15.07
N MET A 212 16.53 8.28 -13.83
CA MET A 212 15.33 8.75 -13.11
C MET A 212 15.40 10.25 -12.86
N SER A 213 14.27 10.92 -12.98
CA SER A 213 14.17 12.32 -12.55
C SER A 213 13.96 12.42 -11.04
N CYS A 214 14.84 13.17 -10.40
CA CYS A 214 14.68 13.63 -9.01
C CYS A 214 14.48 15.15 -8.95
N GLY A 215 14.59 15.87 -10.10
CA GLY A 215 14.53 17.30 -10.26
C GLY A 215 13.15 17.84 -10.63
N ILE A 216 13.10 18.81 -11.55
CA ILE A 216 11.86 19.45 -12.01
C ILE A 216 10.87 18.39 -12.52
N GLY A 217 9.64 18.41 -12.00
CA GLY A 217 8.58 17.49 -12.43
C GLY A 217 8.75 16.04 -11.99
N ALA A 218 9.65 15.73 -11.07
CA ALA A 218 9.96 14.35 -10.66
C ALA A 218 8.76 13.53 -10.20
N MET A 219 7.74 14.16 -9.62
CA MET A 219 6.52 13.48 -9.19
C MET A 219 5.45 13.39 -10.29
N GLY A 220 5.72 13.92 -11.45
CA GLY A 220 4.82 13.90 -12.59
C GLY A 220 5.23 12.89 -13.67
N PRO A 221 4.50 12.83 -14.81
CA PRO A 221 4.72 11.87 -15.87
C PRO A 221 5.81 12.30 -16.88
N TYR A 222 6.75 13.13 -16.49
CA TYR A 222 7.72 13.75 -17.41
C TYR A 222 9.04 13.00 -17.54
N ASN A 223 9.15 11.83 -16.91
CA ASN A 223 10.32 10.97 -17.02
C ASN A 223 9.89 9.54 -17.28
N HIS A 224 10.52 8.90 -18.27
CA HIS A 224 10.13 7.56 -18.70
C HIS A 224 10.35 6.51 -17.62
N ALA A 225 11.48 6.55 -16.89
CA ALA A 225 11.75 5.61 -15.81
C ALA A 225 10.75 5.77 -14.67
N ASN A 226 10.55 7.01 -14.16
CA ASN A 226 9.59 7.27 -13.08
C ASN A 226 8.18 6.77 -13.43
N ALA A 227 7.71 7.11 -14.63
CA ALA A 227 6.36 6.76 -15.08
C ALA A 227 6.18 5.24 -15.26
N THR A 228 7.10 4.59 -15.96
CA THR A 228 6.94 3.17 -16.30
C THR A 228 7.25 2.23 -15.14
N ILE A 229 8.17 2.58 -14.24
CA ILE A 229 8.42 1.82 -13.01
C ILE A 229 7.17 1.87 -12.11
N GLY A 230 6.61 3.06 -11.87
CA GLY A 230 5.40 3.20 -11.08
C GLY A 230 4.21 2.48 -11.70
N ARG A 231 4.04 2.57 -13.04
CA ARG A 231 3.00 1.83 -13.75
C ARG A 231 3.21 0.31 -13.67
N ALA A 232 4.45 -0.16 -13.83
CA ALA A 232 4.77 -1.59 -13.68
C ALA A 232 4.38 -2.11 -12.30
N TYR A 233 4.67 -1.34 -11.24
CA TYR A 233 4.27 -1.69 -9.88
C TYR A 233 2.74 -1.79 -9.73
N ASN A 234 1.98 -0.88 -10.34
CA ASN A 234 0.52 -0.95 -10.34
C ASN A 234 -0.02 -2.15 -11.13
N LEU A 235 0.55 -2.47 -12.31
CA LEU A 235 0.17 -3.65 -13.09
C LEU A 235 0.52 -4.97 -12.38
N LEU A 236 1.70 -5.06 -11.76
CA LEU A 236 2.08 -6.18 -10.89
C LEU A 236 1.01 -6.42 -9.82
N SER A 237 0.62 -5.36 -9.12
CA SER A 237 -0.36 -5.43 -8.05
C SER A 237 -1.72 -5.91 -8.54
N GLN A 238 -2.18 -5.41 -9.67
CA GLN A 238 -3.43 -5.81 -10.29
C GLN A 238 -3.41 -7.28 -10.75
N ASN A 239 -2.40 -7.65 -11.51
CA ASN A 239 -2.35 -8.94 -12.18
C ASN A 239 -1.96 -10.08 -11.25
N LEU A 240 -1.10 -9.83 -10.27
CA LEU A 240 -0.61 -10.84 -9.33
C LEU A 240 -1.43 -10.89 -8.04
N GLN A 241 -2.07 -9.79 -7.65
CA GLN A 241 -2.86 -9.74 -6.42
C GLN A 241 -4.37 -9.78 -6.69
N GLY A 242 -4.82 -9.44 -7.89
CA GLY A 242 -6.23 -9.40 -8.26
C GLY A 242 -7.05 -8.37 -7.50
N GLY A 243 -6.40 -7.30 -7.02
CA GLY A 243 -6.99 -6.31 -6.13
C GLY A 243 -7.53 -5.05 -6.81
N SER A 244 -7.87 -5.10 -8.10
CA SER A 244 -8.21 -3.88 -8.82
C SER A 244 -9.37 -4.01 -9.82
N VAL A 245 -10.14 -5.10 -9.73
CA VAL A 245 -11.35 -5.25 -10.56
C VAL A 245 -12.50 -4.58 -9.81
N PRO A 246 -13.10 -3.51 -10.38
CA PRO A 246 -14.26 -2.84 -9.76
C PRO A 246 -15.40 -3.83 -9.48
N ASP A 247 -16.08 -3.63 -8.37
CA ASP A 247 -17.20 -4.45 -7.88
C ASP A 247 -16.85 -5.90 -7.51
N GLU A 248 -15.63 -6.37 -7.82
CA GLU A 248 -15.17 -7.71 -7.44
C GLU A 248 -14.10 -7.67 -6.36
N SER A 249 -13.00 -6.97 -6.59
CA SER A 249 -11.87 -6.90 -5.67
C SER A 249 -11.51 -5.48 -5.26
N TYR A 250 -11.87 -4.49 -6.05
CA TYR A 250 -11.66 -3.08 -5.77
C TYR A 250 -12.99 -2.40 -5.43
N MET A 251 -13.14 -2.05 -4.17
CA MET A 251 -14.34 -1.43 -3.62
C MET A 251 -14.13 0.05 -3.25
N GLY A 252 -13.04 0.65 -3.69
CA GLY A 252 -12.70 2.04 -3.38
C GLY A 252 -13.75 3.01 -3.94
N THR A 253 -14.53 3.61 -3.07
CA THR A 253 -15.73 4.39 -3.41
C THR A 253 -15.49 5.51 -4.43
N LEU A 254 -14.39 6.24 -4.28
CA LEU A 254 -14.05 7.35 -5.18
C LEU A 254 -12.89 7.03 -6.14
N GLY A 255 -12.12 5.96 -5.87
CA GLY A 255 -10.86 5.72 -6.54
C GLY A 255 -9.76 6.71 -6.10
N ASN A 256 -8.56 6.57 -6.67
CA ASN A 256 -7.43 7.45 -6.38
C ASN A 256 -6.60 7.65 -7.66
N PRO A 257 -6.44 8.87 -8.17
CA PRO A 257 -5.70 9.13 -9.41
C PRO A 257 -4.21 8.76 -9.31
N LEU A 258 -3.65 8.68 -8.11
CA LEU A 258 -2.28 8.20 -7.86
C LEU A 258 -2.12 6.70 -8.15
N GLY A 259 -3.21 5.96 -8.31
CA GLY A 259 -3.23 4.53 -8.64
C GLY A 259 -2.69 4.19 -10.04
N TYR A 260 -2.42 5.16 -10.90
CA TYR A 260 -1.80 4.90 -12.20
C TYR A 260 -0.27 4.82 -12.12
N SER A 261 0.36 5.77 -11.43
CA SER A 261 1.81 5.81 -11.25
C SER A 261 2.17 6.83 -10.17
N LEU A 262 2.87 6.41 -9.14
CA LEU A 262 3.51 7.32 -8.20
C LEU A 262 4.85 6.72 -7.77
N CYS A 263 5.88 6.94 -8.59
CA CYS A 263 7.25 6.55 -8.33
C CYS A 263 8.17 7.72 -8.68
N PHE A 264 9.06 8.08 -7.77
CA PHE A 264 10.03 9.13 -7.98
C PHE A 264 11.35 8.83 -7.25
N ALA A 265 12.40 9.55 -7.64
CA ALA A 265 13.70 9.46 -6.99
C ALA A 265 13.92 10.63 -6.03
N GLU A 266 14.56 10.39 -4.90
CA GLU A 266 15.00 11.44 -3.98
C GLU A 266 16.14 12.26 -4.60
N ASN A 267 16.11 13.58 -4.43
CA ASN A 267 17.18 14.50 -4.89
C ASN A 267 18.27 14.59 -3.82
N GLU A 268 19.09 13.53 -3.72
CA GLU A 268 20.09 13.36 -2.68
C GLU A 268 21.20 14.39 -2.79
N GLU A 269 21.61 14.74 -4.00
CA GLU A 269 22.73 15.67 -4.26
C GLU A 269 22.43 17.10 -3.83
N LYS A 270 21.13 17.49 -3.81
CA LYS A 270 20.70 18.83 -3.43
C LYS A 270 20.04 18.90 -2.07
N SER A 271 19.85 17.74 -1.43
CA SER A 271 19.36 17.66 -0.05
C SER A 271 20.46 18.11 0.92
N PRO A 272 20.14 18.97 1.91
CA PRO A 272 21.09 19.27 3.00
C PRO A 272 21.13 18.16 4.06
N TRP A 273 20.33 17.11 3.90
CA TRP A 273 20.14 16.04 4.86
C TRP A 273 20.47 14.68 4.24
N GLU A 274 20.67 13.69 5.10
CA GLU A 274 20.88 12.31 4.67
C GLU A 274 19.71 11.75 3.84
N PRO A 275 19.96 10.86 2.88
CA PRO A 275 18.92 10.20 2.09
C PRO A 275 18.01 9.29 2.93
N LEU A 276 16.77 9.06 2.42
CA LEU A 276 15.79 8.22 3.10
C LEU A 276 16.29 6.80 3.35
N HIS A 277 16.92 6.14 2.37
CA HIS A 277 17.41 4.77 2.53
C HIS A 277 18.47 4.66 3.62
N VAL A 278 19.28 5.68 3.80
CA VAL A 278 20.28 5.75 4.90
C VAL A 278 19.56 5.82 6.26
N GLN A 279 18.52 6.63 6.37
CA GLN A 279 17.68 6.67 7.58
C GLN A 279 16.99 5.33 7.87
N LYS A 280 16.77 4.50 6.84
CA LYS A 280 16.22 3.15 6.97
C LYS A 280 17.30 2.08 7.18
N GLY A 281 18.55 2.48 7.47
CA GLY A 281 19.63 1.61 7.88
C GLY A 281 20.48 1.04 6.73
N MET A 282 20.33 1.53 5.50
CA MET A 282 21.16 1.15 4.36
C MET A 282 22.41 2.05 4.26
N LYS A 283 23.40 1.61 3.51
CA LYS A 283 24.61 2.42 3.26
C LYS A 283 24.33 3.48 2.20
N PRO A 284 25.02 4.61 2.21
CA PRO A 284 24.86 5.66 1.18
C PRO A 284 25.17 5.18 -0.25
N THR A 285 25.92 4.10 -0.39
CA THR A 285 26.30 3.49 -1.69
C THR A 285 25.28 2.48 -2.20
N ASP A 286 24.33 2.07 -1.38
CA ASP A 286 23.34 1.06 -1.75
C ASP A 286 22.22 1.71 -2.57
N SER A 287 21.73 0.97 -3.57
CA SER A 287 20.52 1.34 -4.31
C SER A 287 19.31 0.68 -3.67
N ALA A 288 18.25 1.46 -3.45
CA ALA A 288 17.08 0.98 -2.71
C ALA A 288 15.77 1.55 -3.25
N VAL A 289 14.69 0.84 -2.96
CA VAL A 289 13.32 1.34 -3.10
C VAL A 289 12.60 1.27 -1.77
N SER A 290 11.97 2.38 -1.39
CA SER A 290 11.10 2.48 -0.20
C SER A 290 9.65 2.62 -0.62
N VAL A 291 8.77 1.83 -0.02
CA VAL A 291 7.33 1.84 -0.32
C VAL A 291 6.56 2.42 0.86
N PHE A 292 5.62 3.31 0.53
CA PHE A 292 4.69 3.90 1.47
C PHE A 292 3.26 3.50 1.09
N PHE A 293 2.55 3.00 2.07
CA PHE A 293 1.21 2.43 1.93
C PHE A 293 0.13 3.46 2.26
N GLY A 294 -0.96 3.42 1.52
CA GLY A 294 -2.17 4.17 1.84
C GLY A 294 -2.10 5.65 1.48
N CYS A 295 -1.30 6.01 0.47
CA CYS A 295 -1.06 7.39 0.10
C CYS A 295 -2.34 8.16 -0.20
N ARG A 296 -2.52 9.27 0.51
CA ARG A 296 -3.54 10.28 0.30
C ARG A 296 -2.86 11.63 0.20
N TYR A 297 -3.20 12.38 -0.83
CA TYR A 297 -2.76 13.78 -0.91
C TYR A 297 -3.50 14.59 0.15
N VAL A 298 -2.77 15.25 1.02
CA VAL A 298 -3.35 16.02 2.12
C VAL A 298 -3.30 17.51 1.84
N GLN A 299 -2.10 18.06 1.61
CA GLN A 299 -1.96 19.49 1.39
C GLN A 299 -0.65 19.87 0.72
N GLU A 300 -0.65 21.05 0.09
CA GLU A 300 0.53 21.71 -0.47
C GLU A 300 0.84 22.99 0.29
N GLY A 301 2.12 23.23 0.58
CA GLY A 301 2.64 24.43 1.19
C GLY A 301 3.72 25.10 0.35
N TYR A 302 3.92 26.40 0.52
CA TYR A 302 4.97 27.18 -0.16
C TYR A 302 5.95 27.71 0.87
N GLY A 303 7.16 27.21 0.83
CA GLY A 303 8.33 27.65 1.59
C GLY A 303 8.13 27.73 3.11
N PRO A 304 9.20 27.73 3.89
CA PRO A 304 9.14 28.01 5.32
C PRO A 304 9.16 29.55 5.55
N ARG A 305 8.03 30.20 5.28
CA ARG A 305 7.81 31.62 5.64
C ARG A 305 7.68 31.76 7.16
N GLU A 306 7.52 32.97 7.68
CA GLU A 306 7.42 33.22 9.13
C GLU A 306 6.32 32.38 9.82
N THR A 307 5.23 32.10 9.12
CA THR A 307 4.09 31.30 9.61
C THR A 307 4.16 29.80 9.25
N TRP A 308 5.32 29.28 8.90
CA TRP A 308 5.43 27.88 8.42
C TRP A 308 5.00 26.87 9.49
N GLN A 309 5.27 27.15 10.76
CA GLN A 309 4.87 26.28 11.87
C GLN A 309 3.36 26.09 11.93
N GLU A 310 2.61 27.16 11.82
CA GLU A 310 1.15 27.11 11.83
C GLU A 310 0.60 26.34 10.63
N LYS A 311 1.16 26.58 9.45
CA LYS A 311 0.76 25.84 8.24
C LYS A 311 1.07 24.36 8.36
N MET A 312 2.25 24.01 8.84
CA MET A 312 2.65 22.62 9.05
C MET A 312 1.73 21.92 10.06
N ARG A 313 1.43 22.56 11.20
CA ARG A 313 0.47 22.01 12.18
C ARG A 313 -0.89 21.74 11.54
N ARG A 314 -1.45 22.68 10.78
CA ARG A 314 -2.73 22.51 10.08
C ARG A 314 -2.69 21.31 9.12
N CYS A 315 -1.61 21.15 8.37
CA CYS A 315 -1.44 19.99 7.49
C CYS A 315 -1.38 18.69 8.28
N LEU A 316 -0.60 18.64 9.34
CA LEU A 316 -0.43 17.48 10.18
C LEU A 316 -1.76 17.04 10.81
N THR A 317 -2.55 18.01 11.31
CA THR A 317 -3.87 17.71 11.92
C THR A 317 -4.95 17.39 10.88
N ALA A 318 -4.83 17.90 9.65
CA ALA A 318 -5.76 17.56 8.55
C ALA A 318 -5.51 16.17 7.93
N GLY A 319 -4.44 15.49 8.33
CA GLY A 319 -3.97 14.24 7.71
C GLY A 319 -4.81 13.00 8.00
N ALA A 320 -5.96 13.13 8.64
CA ALA A 320 -6.87 12.02 8.97
C ALA A 320 -6.14 10.81 9.58
N HIS A 321 -5.14 11.09 10.43
CA HIS A 321 -4.34 10.13 11.20
C HIS A 321 -3.47 9.15 10.40
N PHE A 322 -3.33 9.35 9.08
CA PHE A 322 -2.29 8.68 8.32
C PHE A 322 -0.93 9.32 8.60
N PRO A 323 0.10 8.53 8.93
CA PRO A 323 1.43 9.05 9.17
C PRO A 323 1.92 9.95 8.04
N PRO A 324 2.53 11.10 8.35
CA PRO A 324 2.97 12.04 7.33
C PRO A 324 4.17 11.54 6.54
N LEU A 325 4.08 11.58 5.21
CA LEU A 325 5.20 11.63 4.30
C LEU A 325 5.33 13.06 3.79
N LEU A 326 6.31 13.79 4.31
CA LEU A 326 6.63 15.14 3.88
C LEU A 326 7.58 15.09 2.69
N VAL A 327 7.16 15.69 1.59
CA VAL A 327 7.92 15.77 0.35
C VAL A 327 8.19 17.24 0.05
N MET A 328 9.44 17.64 -0.09
CA MET A 328 9.81 19.04 -0.28
C MET A 328 10.93 19.22 -1.29
N ASP A 329 10.92 20.35 -1.97
CA ASP A 329 12.01 20.68 -2.89
C ASP A 329 13.31 21.09 -2.16
N PRO A 330 14.45 21.07 -2.86
CA PRO A 330 15.74 21.43 -2.25
C PRO A 330 15.80 22.86 -1.68
N ILE A 331 15.02 23.79 -2.23
CA ILE A 331 14.96 25.18 -1.71
C ILE A 331 14.37 25.17 -0.31
N VAL A 332 13.24 24.49 -0.13
CA VAL A 332 12.57 24.39 1.18
C VAL A 332 13.46 23.67 2.18
N ALA A 333 14.07 22.57 1.78
CA ALA A 333 14.98 21.82 2.65
C ALA A 333 16.15 22.68 3.15
N ARG A 334 16.80 23.44 2.27
CA ARG A 334 17.87 24.37 2.65
C ARG A 334 17.39 25.54 3.50
N LEU A 335 16.18 26.05 3.24
CA LEU A 335 15.59 27.09 4.08
C LEU A 335 15.32 26.59 5.51
N PHE A 336 14.87 25.35 5.66
CA PHE A 336 14.75 24.70 6.97
C PHE A 336 16.12 24.53 7.65
N ALA A 337 17.14 24.06 6.90
CA ALA A 337 18.49 23.93 7.42
C ALA A 337 19.04 25.29 7.90
N GLY A 338 18.83 26.37 7.13
CA GLY A 338 19.19 27.74 7.50
C GLY A 338 18.44 28.29 8.73
N LYS A 339 17.31 27.71 9.09
CA LYS A 339 16.56 28.03 10.33
C LYS A 339 16.94 27.14 11.53
N GLY A 340 18.01 26.34 11.41
CA GLY A 340 18.52 25.49 12.48
C GLY A 340 17.99 24.05 12.47
N ILE A 341 17.17 23.67 11.49
CA ILE A 341 16.71 22.26 11.30
C ILE A 341 17.73 21.57 10.39
N THR A 342 18.85 21.14 10.95
CA THR A 342 20.01 20.63 10.21
C THR A 342 19.94 19.13 9.87
N THR A 343 18.94 18.42 10.40
CA THR A 343 18.69 16.99 10.11
C THR A 343 17.21 16.77 9.83
N LYS A 344 16.89 15.71 9.06
CA LYS A 344 15.50 15.26 8.90
C LYS A 344 14.88 14.89 10.26
N GLN A 345 15.66 14.30 11.16
CA GLN A 345 15.17 13.91 12.48
C GLN A 345 14.65 15.10 13.29
N GLN A 346 15.34 16.24 13.26
CA GLN A 346 14.87 17.45 13.93
C GLN A 346 13.52 17.95 13.39
N LEU A 347 13.30 17.86 12.07
CA LEU A 347 11.99 18.20 11.48
C LEU A 347 10.92 17.18 11.88
N ILE A 348 11.26 15.88 11.87
CA ILE A 348 10.40 14.79 12.28
C ILE A 348 9.97 14.98 13.74
N ASP A 349 10.92 15.24 14.64
CA ASP A 349 10.64 15.44 16.06
C ASP A 349 9.73 16.65 16.27
N TRP A 350 10.03 17.77 15.59
CA TRP A 350 9.17 18.95 15.62
C TRP A 350 7.75 18.64 15.14
N CYS A 351 7.60 17.88 14.05
CA CYS A 351 6.29 17.48 13.53
C CYS A 351 5.52 16.61 14.53
N ALA A 352 6.18 15.62 15.11
CA ALA A 352 5.57 14.73 16.12
C ALA A 352 5.11 15.50 17.36
N GLU A 353 5.93 16.41 17.86
CA GLU A 353 5.59 17.24 19.02
C GLU A 353 4.45 18.22 18.77
N ASN A 354 4.29 18.67 17.52
CA ASN A 354 3.33 19.71 17.14
C ASN A 354 2.07 19.18 16.46
N ALA A 355 2.01 17.91 16.09
CA ALA A 355 0.82 17.23 15.58
C ALA A 355 -0.06 16.78 16.75
N ARG A 356 -0.97 17.62 17.20
CA ARG A 356 -1.75 17.40 18.41
C ARG A 356 -3.22 17.74 18.20
N LEU A 357 -4.11 16.93 18.78
CA LEU A 357 -5.56 17.13 18.77
C LEU A 357 -6.16 16.83 20.16
N PRO A 358 -7.37 17.32 20.47
CA PRO A 358 -8.16 16.82 21.58
C PRO A 358 -8.40 15.30 21.44
N ALA A 359 -8.35 14.56 22.54
CA ALA A 359 -8.50 13.12 22.54
C ALA A 359 -9.82 12.67 21.88
N ARG A 360 -10.93 13.42 22.09
CA ARG A 360 -12.21 13.14 21.42
C ARG A 360 -12.10 13.19 19.88
N GLU A 361 -11.38 14.17 19.32
CA GLU A 361 -11.19 14.30 17.88
C GLU A 361 -10.24 13.22 17.33
N TYR A 362 -9.20 12.88 18.10
CA TYR A 362 -8.29 11.78 17.76
C TYR A 362 -9.03 10.44 17.66
N TRP A 363 -9.87 10.12 18.63
CA TRP A 363 -10.58 8.84 18.68
C TRP A 363 -11.86 8.79 17.83
N ASP A 364 -12.36 9.92 17.33
CA ASP A 364 -13.53 9.98 16.44
C ASP A 364 -13.19 9.55 14.99
N GLU A 365 -11.93 9.53 14.62
CA GLU A 365 -11.50 9.13 13.28
C GLU A 365 -11.65 7.63 13.05
N GLN A 366 -12.30 7.26 11.95
CA GLN A 366 -12.58 5.86 11.60
C GLN A 366 -11.32 4.99 11.58
N TRP A 367 -10.22 5.49 11.05
CA TRP A 367 -8.97 4.74 10.97
C TRP A 367 -8.33 4.52 12.32
N VAL A 368 -8.40 5.48 13.20
CA VAL A 368 -7.93 5.35 14.58
C VAL A 368 -8.76 4.31 15.31
N GLN A 369 -10.08 4.35 15.14
CA GLN A 369 -10.98 3.35 15.72
C GLN A 369 -10.72 1.94 15.17
N THR A 370 -10.47 1.84 13.86
CA THR A 370 -10.28 0.53 13.21
C THR A 370 -8.91 -0.09 13.50
N LEU A 371 -7.84 0.69 13.49
CA LEU A 371 -6.47 0.19 13.55
C LEU A 371 -5.82 0.37 14.93
N LEU A 372 -6.06 1.51 15.58
CA LEU A 372 -5.33 1.88 16.81
C LEU A 372 -6.11 1.59 18.09
N LEU A 373 -7.44 1.70 18.07
CA LEU A 373 -8.25 1.38 19.24
C LEU A 373 -8.09 -0.07 19.70
N PRO A 374 -8.07 -1.09 18.84
CA PRO A 374 -7.77 -2.47 19.28
C PRO A 374 -6.41 -2.60 19.97
N LEU A 375 -5.39 -1.91 19.45
CA LEU A 375 -4.05 -1.88 20.07
C LEU A 375 -4.08 -1.19 21.42
N ALA A 376 -4.79 -0.06 21.52
CA ALA A 376 -4.95 0.67 22.78
C ALA A 376 -5.65 -0.17 23.86
N VAL A 377 -6.71 -0.88 23.49
CA VAL A 377 -7.44 -1.81 24.39
C VAL A 377 -6.56 -2.98 24.80
N ALA A 378 -5.71 -3.47 23.90
CA ALA A 378 -4.71 -4.51 24.21
C ALA A 378 -3.53 -4.01 25.07
N GLY A 379 -3.51 -2.73 25.45
CA GLY A 379 -2.45 -2.16 26.31
C GLY A 379 -1.18 -1.75 25.55
N VAL A 380 -1.22 -1.66 24.21
CA VAL A 380 -0.06 -1.27 23.40
C VAL A 380 0.18 0.24 23.50
N GLU A 381 1.37 0.62 23.94
CA GLU A 381 1.79 2.02 24.02
C GLU A 381 2.27 2.54 22.64
N PRO A 382 2.04 3.82 22.35
CA PRO A 382 1.49 4.90 23.21
C PRO A 382 -0.05 4.97 23.18
N TYR A 383 -0.72 4.10 22.44
CA TYR A 383 -2.16 4.16 22.21
C TYR A 383 -2.97 3.91 23.51
N ALA A 384 -2.50 3.01 24.38
CA ALA A 384 -3.14 2.74 25.67
C ALA A 384 -3.16 3.99 26.57
N THR A 385 -2.09 4.77 26.58
CA THR A 385 -2.04 6.05 27.32
C THR A 385 -2.97 7.08 26.67
N ARG A 386 -3.00 7.20 25.34
CA ARG A 386 -3.92 8.10 24.64
C ARG A 386 -5.39 7.77 24.89
N LEU A 387 -5.73 6.49 25.04
CA LEU A 387 -7.10 6.05 25.31
C LEU A 387 -7.59 6.47 26.71
N LYS A 388 -6.67 6.62 27.68
CA LYS A 388 -7.00 7.06 29.05
C LYS A 388 -7.16 8.57 29.17
N ALA A 389 -6.80 9.35 28.14
CA ALA A 389 -6.91 10.80 28.16
C ALA A 389 -8.39 11.24 28.25
N LYS A 390 -8.63 12.35 28.93
CA LYS A 390 -9.97 12.96 28.97
C LYS A 390 -10.32 13.52 27.58
N PRO A 391 -11.61 13.62 27.24
CA PRO A 391 -12.03 14.06 25.88
C PRO A 391 -11.38 15.35 25.38
N ASP A 392 -11.19 16.33 26.23
CA ASP A 392 -10.60 17.65 25.87
C ASP A 392 -9.07 17.71 26.10
N GLU A 393 -8.46 16.66 26.63
CA GLU A 393 -7.03 16.57 26.81
C GLU A 393 -6.33 16.45 25.44
N ILE A 394 -5.25 17.20 25.26
CA ILE A 394 -4.51 17.25 24.01
C ILE A 394 -3.56 16.06 23.94
N VAL A 395 -3.75 15.21 22.92
CA VAL A 395 -2.89 14.04 22.67
C VAL A 395 -2.06 14.24 21.40
N GLN A 396 -0.90 13.61 21.37
CA GLN A 396 -0.03 13.55 20.20
C GLN A 396 -0.63 12.58 19.15
N MET A 397 -0.57 12.98 17.87
CA MET A 397 -1.13 12.16 16.79
C MET A 397 -0.16 11.07 16.32
N TYR A 398 1.11 11.39 16.13
CA TYR A 398 2.11 10.52 15.52
C TYR A 398 3.34 10.37 16.38
N GLU A 399 3.92 9.18 16.37
CA GLU A 399 5.26 8.97 16.90
C GLU A 399 6.32 9.42 15.86
N PRO A 400 7.51 9.89 16.29
CA PRO A 400 8.56 10.31 15.35
C PRO A 400 8.89 9.25 14.29
N LYS A 401 8.94 7.96 14.65
CA LYS A 401 9.23 6.85 13.75
C LYS A 401 8.21 6.67 12.61
N GLU A 402 7.00 7.23 12.76
CA GLU A 402 5.93 7.14 11.77
C GLU A 402 6.06 8.22 10.69
N ILE A 403 6.73 9.33 10.99
CA ILE A 403 6.89 10.47 10.08
C ILE A 403 8.10 10.27 9.18
N ASN A 404 7.95 10.61 7.91
CA ASN A 404 9.04 10.50 6.94
C ASN A 404 9.21 11.79 6.15
N VAL A 405 10.45 12.10 5.76
CA VAL A 405 10.80 13.30 5.00
C VAL A 405 11.64 12.91 3.79
N VAL A 406 11.26 13.40 2.61
CA VAL A 406 11.98 13.18 1.36
C VAL A 406 12.20 14.50 0.64
N VAL A 407 13.41 14.71 0.12
CA VAL A 407 13.72 15.87 -0.72
C VAL A 407 13.61 15.44 -2.18
N VAL A 408 12.75 16.12 -2.95
CA VAL A 408 12.54 15.84 -4.37
C VAL A 408 12.08 17.09 -5.10
N GLY A 409 12.39 17.19 -6.37
CA GLY A 409 11.97 18.33 -7.20
C GLY A 409 13.10 19.27 -7.57
N GLY A 410 12.76 20.25 -8.41
CA GLY A 410 13.67 21.27 -8.91
C GLY A 410 13.73 22.49 -8.00
N GLU A 411 14.60 23.42 -8.38
CA GLU A 411 14.86 24.65 -7.63
C GLU A 411 14.20 25.86 -8.32
N THR A 412 12.90 25.79 -8.55
CA THR A 412 12.15 26.84 -9.25
C THR A 412 11.28 27.69 -8.33
N GLN A 413 10.71 27.08 -7.29
CA GLN A 413 9.81 27.77 -6.36
C GLN A 413 9.78 26.98 -5.04
N GLY A 414 10.13 27.46 -3.93
CA GLY A 414 10.08 26.73 -2.68
C GLY A 414 8.69 26.13 -2.39
N ALA A 415 8.56 24.82 -2.52
CA ALA A 415 7.30 24.09 -2.32
C ALA A 415 7.50 22.79 -1.52
N TRP A 416 6.47 22.42 -0.77
CA TRP A 416 6.39 21.13 -0.10
C TRP A 416 4.96 20.57 -0.16
N LYS A 417 4.84 19.26 -0.06
CA LYS A 417 3.58 18.53 -0.02
C LYS A 417 3.57 17.60 1.18
N MET A 418 2.39 17.34 1.72
CA MET A 418 2.20 16.28 2.70
C MET A 418 1.27 15.23 2.11
N PHE A 419 1.69 13.99 2.22
CA PHE A 419 0.85 12.82 1.99
C PHE A 419 0.62 12.12 3.32
N GLY A 420 -0.61 11.69 3.58
CA GLY A 420 -0.86 10.68 4.59
C GLY A 420 -0.46 9.33 4.00
N ALA A 421 0.66 8.76 4.42
CA ALA A 421 1.20 7.51 3.88
C ALA A 421 2.12 6.82 4.88
N SER A 422 1.75 5.62 5.31
CA SER A 422 2.53 4.82 6.24
C SER A 422 3.75 4.19 5.57
N TYR A 423 4.92 4.31 6.17
CA TYR A 423 6.09 3.57 5.73
C TYR A 423 5.85 2.06 5.84
N ALA A 424 6.06 1.34 4.77
CA ALA A 424 5.88 -0.11 4.74
C ALA A 424 7.21 -0.86 4.79
N LYS A 425 8.10 -0.61 3.82
CA LYS A 425 9.34 -1.37 3.69
C LYS A 425 10.34 -0.66 2.78
N THR A 426 11.63 -0.90 3.02
CA THR A 426 12.75 -0.60 2.11
C THR A 426 13.40 -1.90 1.68
N VAL A 427 13.69 -2.04 0.39
CA VAL A 427 14.32 -3.23 -0.21
C VAL A 427 15.51 -2.79 -1.06
N SER A 428 16.58 -3.59 -1.02
CA SER A 428 17.76 -3.41 -1.85
C SER A 428 17.43 -3.67 -3.32
N VAL A 429 17.82 -2.74 -4.19
CA VAL A 429 17.77 -2.95 -5.65
C VAL A 429 18.97 -3.76 -6.11
N ASP A 430 20.11 -3.63 -5.43
CA ASP A 430 21.36 -4.28 -5.81
C ASP A 430 21.28 -5.82 -5.68
N GLU A 431 20.41 -6.33 -4.82
CA GLU A 431 20.10 -7.76 -4.72
C GLU A 431 19.44 -8.32 -5.98
N TRP A 432 18.78 -7.48 -6.77
CA TRP A 432 17.97 -7.87 -7.94
C TRP A 432 18.65 -7.60 -9.29
N ARG A 433 19.92 -7.23 -9.29
CA ARG A 433 20.73 -7.02 -10.51
C ARG A 433 21.19 -8.30 -11.16
#